data_765866ca2fc9622f1e1f9a7049f0fb80
#
_entry.id   765866ca2fc9622f1e1f9a7049f0fb80
#
_cell.length_a   1.000
_cell.length_b   1.000
_cell.length_c   1.000
_cell.angle_alpha   90.00
_cell.angle_beta   90.00
_cell.angle_gamma   90.00
#
_symmetry.space_group_name_H-M   'P 1'
#
loop_
_entity.id
_entity.type
_entity.pdbx_description
1 polymer ?
#
loop_
_entity_poly.entity_id
_entity_poly.type
_entity_poly.pdbx_seq_one_letter_code
_entity_poly.pdbx_strand_id
1 'polypeptide(L)'
;PCVIIGRCSDIVVEDGFHVFICASMKKRAERMQQLKALESVKKMESRIREIDQRRRDYYQYYSGNEWGNPRNYHLCLNSGKLGMERCVDMILACLNI
;
A
#
# COMPACT_ATOMS: atom_id res chain seq x y z
N PRO A 1 -8.48 0.83 -20.51
CA PRO A 1 -7.55 0.46 -19.43
C PRO A 1 -7.19 1.66 -18.57
N CYS A 2 -7.17 1.48 -17.27
CA CYS A 2 -6.83 2.53 -16.33
C CYS A 2 -6.17 1.94 -15.07
N VAL A 3 -5.48 2.80 -14.33
CA VAL A 3 -4.93 2.49 -13.02
C VAL A 3 -5.70 3.30 -11.98
N ILE A 4 -6.21 2.62 -10.97
CA ILE A 4 -6.97 3.25 -9.90
C ILE A 4 -6.18 3.14 -8.60
N ILE A 5 -5.88 4.26 -7.98
CA ILE A 5 -5.23 4.33 -6.68
C ILE A 5 -6.25 4.93 -5.70
N GLY A 6 -6.57 4.18 -4.65
CA GLY A 6 -7.54 4.67 -3.70
C GLY A 6 -7.94 3.67 -2.65
N ARG A 7 -8.71 4.14 -1.68
CA ARG A 7 -9.24 3.31 -0.61
C ARG A 7 -10.39 2.46 -1.13
N CYS A 8 -10.37 1.17 -0.81
CA CYS A 8 -11.42 0.24 -1.19
C CYS A 8 -11.69 0.15 -2.70
N SER A 9 -10.72 0.54 -3.55
CA SER A 9 -10.88 0.44 -4.99
C SER A 9 -11.02 -1.01 -5.45
N ASP A 10 -10.41 -1.95 -4.73
CA ASP A 10 -10.53 -3.39 -4.98
C ASP A 10 -11.96 -3.91 -4.78
N ILE A 11 -12.76 -3.24 -3.96
CA ILE A 11 -14.16 -3.60 -3.72
C ILE A 11 -15.04 -3.05 -4.83
N VAL A 12 -14.78 -1.81 -5.27
CA VAL A 12 -15.56 -1.13 -6.30
C VAL A 12 -15.30 -1.72 -7.68
N VAL A 13 -14.05 -2.13 -7.95
CA VAL A 13 -13.62 -2.68 -9.24
C VAL A 13 -13.30 -4.16 -9.06
N GLU A 14 -14.33 -5.01 -9.07
CA GLU A 14 -14.17 -6.45 -8.83
C GLU A 14 -13.34 -7.17 -9.90
N ASP A 15 -13.46 -6.73 -11.16
CA ASP A 15 -12.77 -7.35 -12.30
C ASP A 15 -11.35 -6.85 -12.50
N GLY A 16 -10.87 -5.97 -11.63
CA GLY A 16 -9.53 -5.40 -11.74
C GLY A 16 -8.44 -6.34 -11.25
N PHE A 17 -7.20 -6.02 -11.61
CA PHE A 17 -6.02 -6.66 -11.01
C PHE A 17 -5.64 -5.87 -9.76
N HIS A 18 -5.76 -6.51 -8.61
CA HIS A 18 -5.59 -5.85 -7.31
C HIS A 18 -4.19 -6.07 -6.76
N VAL A 19 -3.49 -4.97 -6.49
CA VAL A 19 -2.12 -4.98 -5.96
C VAL A 19 -2.08 -4.27 -4.61
N PHE A 20 -1.44 -4.89 -3.65
CA PHE A 20 -1.13 -4.28 -2.37
C PHE A 20 0.37 -4.08 -2.25
N ILE A 21 0.79 -2.85 -1.98
CA ILE A 21 2.20 -2.50 -1.81
C ILE A 21 2.45 -2.15 -0.36
N CYS A 22 3.41 -2.84 0.24
CA CYS A 22 3.79 -2.62 1.64
C CYS A 22 5.29 -2.32 1.75
N ALA A 23 5.68 -1.85 2.91
CA ALA A 23 7.07 -1.67 3.29
C ALA A 23 7.16 -1.67 4.81
N SER A 24 8.36 -1.93 5.36
CA SER A 24 8.57 -1.87 6.79
C SER A 24 8.27 -0.46 7.34
N MET A 25 7.91 -0.37 8.61
CA MET A 25 7.67 0.91 9.28
C MET A 25 8.88 1.84 9.15
N LYS A 26 10.08 1.30 9.32
CA LYS A 26 11.32 2.06 9.21
C LYS A 26 11.49 2.67 7.82
N LYS A 27 11.30 1.88 6.76
CA LYS A 27 11.43 2.35 5.38
C LYS A 27 10.38 3.41 5.02
N ARG A 28 9.17 3.22 5.48
CA ARG A 28 8.06 4.16 5.27
C ARG A 28 8.32 5.48 5.97
N ALA A 29 8.79 5.44 7.22
CA ALA A 29 9.14 6.63 7.98
C ALA A 29 10.30 7.39 7.35
N GLU A 30 11.32 6.70 6.88
CA GLU A 30 12.46 7.31 6.17
C GLU A 30 12.01 8.04 4.91
N ARG A 31 11.12 7.44 4.12
CA ARG A 31 10.57 8.08 2.92
C ARG A 31 9.79 9.36 3.25
N MET A 32 8.97 9.32 4.29
CA MET A 32 8.21 10.48 4.72
C MET A 32 9.13 11.59 5.26
N GLN A 33 10.19 11.22 5.97
CA GLN A 33 11.15 12.19 6.49
C GLN A 33 11.89 12.91 5.36
N GLN A 34 12.21 12.23 4.26
CA GLN A 34 12.81 12.85 3.08
C GLN A 34 11.90 13.91 2.46
N LEU A 35 10.60 13.71 2.53
CA LEU A 35 9.61 14.64 1.99
C LEU A 35 9.29 15.78 2.96
N LYS A 36 9.42 15.54 4.28
CA LYS A 36 9.11 16.49 5.35
C LYS A 36 10.28 16.57 6.33
N ALA A 37 11.37 17.18 5.92
CA ALA A 37 12.65 17.17 6.61
C ALA A 37 12.67 17.73 8.04
N LEU A 38 11.59 18.37 8.50
CA LEU A 38 11.52 19.03 9.81
C LEU A 38 11.05 18.13 10.95
N GLU A 39 10.66 16.89 10.68
CA GLU A 39 10.14 16.00 11.71
C GLU A 39 11.02 14.76 11.93
N SER A 40 11.06 14.28 13.17
CA SER A 40 11.84 13.10 13.53
C SER A 40 11.22 11.81 12.97
N VAL A 41 12.04 10.78 12.82
CA VAL A 41 11.57 9.45 12.38
C VAL A 41 10.49 8.90 13.33
N LYS A 42 10.63 9.12 14.65
CA LYS A 42 9.62 8.67 15.63
C LYS A 42 8.26 9.31 15.41
N LYS A 43 8.23 10.61 15.10
CA LYS A 43 6.98 11.30 14.78
C LYS A 43 6.35 10.76 13.50
N MET A 44 7.18 10.48 12.50
CA MET A 44 6.72 9.87 11.25
C MET A 44 6.10 8.49 11.49
N GLU A 45 6.75 7.66 12.30
CA GLU A 45 6.22 6.34 12.65
C GLU A 45 4.86 6.43 13.35
N SER A 46 4.73 7.37 14.29
CA SER A 46 3.46 7.58 15.00
C SER A 46 2.34 7.99 14.03
N ARG A 47 2.63 8.88 13.12
CA ARG A 47 1.66 9.30 12.09
C ARG A 47 1.27 8.17 11.15
N ILE A 48 2.25 7.35 10.76
CA ILE A 48 1.99 6.20 9.90
C ILE A 48 1.07 5.20 10.59
N ARG A 49 1.29 4.93 11.88
CA ARG A 49 0.41 4.05 12.66
C ARG A 49 -1.03 4.55 12.70
N GLU A 50 -1.22 5.85 12.90
CA GLU A 50 -2.55 6.46 12.90
C GLU A 50 -3.23 6.33 11.53
N ILE A 51 -2.49 6.62 10.47
CA ILE A 51 -3.01 6.52 9.09
C ILE A 51 -3.36 5.08 8.77
N ASP A 52 -2.49 4.12 9.11
CA ASP A 52 -2.73 2.70 8.88
C ASP A 52 -3.96 2.20 9.64
N GLN A 53 -4.14 2.66 10.90
CA GLN A 53 -5.31 2.29 11.67
C GLN A 53 -6.60 2.81 11.05
N ARG A 54 -6.60 4.05 10.57
CA ARG A 54 -7.76 4.62 9.87
C ARG A 54 -8.07 3.85 8.58
N ARG A 55 -7.05 3.47 7.81
CA ARG A 55 -7.23 2.69 6.58
C ARG A 55 -7.76 1.30 6.87
N ARG A 56 -7.27 0.66 7.94
CA ARG A 56 -7.73 -0.65 8.38
C ARG A 56 -9.19 -0.61 8.79
N ASP A 57 -9.57 0.38 9.59
CA ASP A 57 -10.94 0.58 10.05
C ASP A 57 -11.89 0.87 8.89
N TYR A 58 -11.47 1.75 7.99
CA TYR A 58 -12.24 2.11 6.81
C TYR A 58 -12.48 0.91 5.90
N TYR A 59 -11.44 0.14 5.62
CA TYR A 59 -11.53 -1.04 4.77
C TYR A 59 -12.46 -2.10 5.39
N GLN A 60 -12.31 -2.35 6.67
CA GLN A 60 -13.17 -3.31 7.38
C GLN A 60 -14.63 -2.87 7.38
N TYR A 61 -14.88 -1.59 7.58
CA TYR A 61 -16.24 -1.04 7.59
C TYR A 61 -16.95 -1.27 6.25
N TYR A 62 -16.27 -1.01 5.14
CA TYR A 62 -16.88 -1.11 3.82
C TYR A 62 -16.81 -2.50 3.19
N SER A 63 -15.83 -3.31 3.52
CA SER A 63 -15.65 -4.63 2.91
C SER A 63 -16.00 -5.79 3.83
N GLY A 64 -15.94 -5.58 5.14
CA GLY A 64 -16.01 -6.67 6.10
C GLY A 64 -14.74 -7.52 6.15
N ASN A 65 -13.70 -7.15 5.41
CA ASN A 65 -12.45 -7.89 5.31
C ASN A 65 -11.31 -7.18 6.03
N GLU A 66 -10.24 -7.93 6.31
CA GLU A 66 -9.04 -7.39 6.91
C GLU A 66 -8.16 -6.70 5.89
N TRP A 67 -7.80 -5.43 6.14
CA TRP A 67 -6.92 -4.68 5.26
C TRP A 67 -5.50 -5.26 5.27
N GLY A 68 -4.92 -5.39 4.08
CA GLY A 68 -3.57 -5.95 3.91
C GLY A 68 -3.52 -7.47 3.95
N ASN A 69 -4.65 -8.15 4.08
CA ASN A 69 -4.68 -9.62 4.02
C ASN A 69 -4.41 -10.05 2.57
N PRO A 70 -3.41 -10.92 2.33
CA PRO A 70 -3.05 -11.34 0.97
C PRO A 70 -4.20 -11.95 0.17
N ARG A 71 -5.19 -12.50 0.84
CA ARG A 71 -6.36 -13.10 0.18
C ARG A 71 -7.21 -12.10 -0.59
N ASN A 72 -7.10 -10.81 -0.24
CA ASN A 72 -7.88 -9.75 -0.87
C ASN A 72 -7.24 -9.19 -2.13
N TYR A 73 -6.01 -9.61 -2.45
CA TYR A 73 -5.22 -9.03 -3.53
C TYR A 73 -4.65 -10.12 -4.43
N HIS A 74 -4.44 -9.79 -5.70
CA HIS A 74 -3.79 -10.68 -6.66
C HIS A 74 -2.28 -10.69 -6.49
N LEU A 75 -1.71 -9.58 -6.04
CA LEU A 75 -0.27 -9.44 -5.87
C LEU A 75 0.02 -8.56 -4.67
N CYS A 76 0.92 -9.01 -3.80
CA CYS A 76 1.41 -8.24 -2.66
C CYS A 76 2.92 -8.07 -2.80
N LEU A 77 3.40 -6.83 -2.78
CA LEU A 77 4.81 -6.52 -2.98
C LEU A 77 5.35 -5.69 -1.82
N ASN A 78 6.57 -6.01 -1.39
CA ASN A 78 7.30 -5.23 -0.41
C ASN A 78 8.25 -4.28 -1.12
N SER A 79 7.83 -3.04 -1.31
CA SER A 79 8.60 -2.04 -2.03
C SER A 79 9.87 -1.60 -1.28
N GLY A 80 9.90 -1.79 0.03
CA GLY A 80 11.09 -1.49 0.83
C GLY A 80 12.26 -2.44 0.56
N LYS A 81 11.95 -3.69 0.23
CA LYS A 81 12.96 -4.72 -0.09
C LYS A 81 13.24 -4.81 -1.58
N LEU A 82 12.21 -4.70 -2.41
CA LEU A 82 12.35 -4.87 -3.85
C LEU A 82 12.80 -3.59 -4.58
N GLY A 83 12.41 -2.44 -4.06
CA GLY A 83 12.56 -1.17 -4.75
C GLY A 83 11.41 -0.91 -5.72
N MET A 84 11.19 0.36 -6.05
CA MET A 84 10.03 0.77 -6.86
C MET A 84 10.10 0.21 -8.30
N GLU A 85 11.28 0.21 -8.92
CA GLU A 85 11.44 -0.29 -10.29
C GLU A 85 11.08 -1.76 -10.42
N ARG A 86 11.55 -2.60 -9.48
CA ARG A 86 11.22 -4.02 -9.49
C ARG A 86 9.72 -4.27 -9.26
N CYS A 87 9.10 -3.48 -8.39
CA CYS A 87 7.67 -3.57 -8.17
C CYS A 87 6.90 -3.27 -9.46
N VAL A 88 7.27 -2.23 -10.17
CA VAL A 88 6.66 -1.87 -11.46
C VAL A 88 6.85 -3.01 -12.47
N ASP A 89 8.06 -3.53 -12.60
CA ASP A 89 8.36 -4.63 -13.53
C ASP A 89 7.53 -5.88 -13.22
N MET A 90 7.37 -6.21 -11.95
CA MET A 90 6.58 -7.38 -11.54
C MET A 90 5.10 -7.19 -11.83
N ILE A 91 4.57 -5.99 -11.61
CA ILE A 91 3.18 -5.68 -11.95
C ILE A 91 2.96 -5.79 -13.46
N LEU A 92 3.85 -5.21 -14.25
CA LEU A 92 3.75 -5.27 -15.71
C LEU A 92 3.85 -6.71 -16.22
N ALA A 93 4.74 -7.51 -15.64
CA ALA A 93 4.86 -8.93 -15.99
C ALA A 93 3.56 -9.70 -15.73
N CYS A 94 2.90 -9.44 -14.60
CA CYS A 94 1.63 -10.06 -14.27
C CYS A 94 0.49 -9.66 -15.23
N LEU A 95 0.56 -8.46 -15.77
CA LEU A 95 -0.41 -7.95 -16.74
C LEU A 95 -0.11 -8.31 -18.19
N ASN A 96 1.02 -8.95 -18.45
CA ASN A 96 1.51 -9.28 -19.79
C ASN A 96 1.72 -8.04 -20.68
N ILE A 97 2.22 -6.97 -20.08
CA ILE A 97 2.50 -5.72 -20.80
C ILE A 97 3.99 -5.57 -21.05
#